data_121813a57d3899eaba7cd84739fe5d65
#
_entry.id   121813a57d3899eaba7cd84739fe5d65
#
_cell.length_a   1.000
_cell.length_b   1.000
_cell.length_c   1.000
_cell.angle_alpha   90.00
_cell.angle_beta   90.00
_cell.angle_gamma   90.00
#
_symmetry.space_group_name_H-M   'P 1'
#
loop_
_entity.id
_entity.type
_entity.pdbx_description
1 polymer ?
#
loop_
_entity_poly.entity_id
_entity_poly.type
_entity_poly.pdbx_seq_one_letter_code
_entity_poly.pdbx_strand_id
1 'polypeptide(L)'
;IRRVREWRDIHTQLHTVVAEHQWRENTQPAGYEALHKSLLAGLLGNVGQKIESDDAGGQGSAGEYLGARGIKFHRHPGAHLSKKPGRWIVAAELVETTRLFGRGIANIEPPWLEEVGGHLLKKQLLEPHWEKKAQDVIALERATMYGLLVYSGRRRSFGHVDPRAAREIFIREALVNGEWPEDWARRLPFLQANA
;
A
#
# COMPACT_ATOMS: atom_id res chain seq x y z
N ILE A 1 25.00 -22.01 -20.68
CA ILE A 1 26.28 -21.29 -20.74
C ILE A 1 26.05 -19.80 -20.98
N ARG A 2 25.23 -19.40 -21.96
CA ARG A 2 24.95 -17.96 -22.26
C ARG A 2 24.38 -17.18 -21.06
N ARG A 3 23.34 -17.72 -20.42
CA ARG A 3 22.71 -17.08 -19.22
C ARG A 3 23.67 -16.93 -18.04
N VAL A 4 24.58 -17.87 -17.82
CA VAL A 4 25.58 -17.79 -16.75
C VAL A 4 26.58 -16.64 -17.02
N ARG A 5 26.93 -16.44 -18.29
CA ARG A 5 27.83 -15.34 -18.69
C ARG A 5 27.14 -13.99 -18.50
N GLU A 6 25.91 -13.84 -19.00
CA GLU A 6 25.07 -12.66 -18.81
C GLU A 6 24.91 -12.30 -17.31
N TRP A 7 24.73 -13.32 -16.47
CA TRP A 7 24.60 -13.14 -15.03
C TRP A 7 25.91 -12.63 -14.38
N ARG A 8 27.04 -13.17 -14.80
CA ARG A 8 28.38 -12.71 -14.34
C ARG A 8 28.65 -11.28 -14.80
N ASP A 9 28.29 -10.94 -16.01
CA ASP A 9 28.49 -9.60 -16.56
C ASP A 9 27.68 -8.56 -15.78
N ILE A 10 26.40 -8.85 -15.48
CA ILE A 10 25.55 -8.00 -14.63
C ILE A 10 26.15 -7.88 -13.22
N HIS A 11 26.56 -8.98 -12.62
CA HIS A 11 27.18 -8.97 -11.29
C HIS A 11 28.43 -8.08 -11.27
N THR A 12 29.30 -8.20 -12.27
CA THR A 12 30.51 -7.39 -12.38
C THR A 12 30.17 -5.90 -12.53
N GLN A 13 29.18 -5.56 -13.35
CA GLN A 13 28.72 -4.18 -13.51
C GLN A 13 28.19 -3.59 -12.20
N LEU A 14 27.35 -4.33 -11.47
CA LEU A 14 26.83 -3.89 -10.18
C LEU A 14 27.95 -3.71 -9.14
N HIS A 15 28.90 -4.65 -9.09
CA HIS A 15 30.06 -4.56 -8.21
C HIS A 15 30.93 -3.32 -8.52
N THR A 16 31.11 -2.97 -9.79
CA THR A 16 31.80 -1.75 -10.20
C THR A 16 31.07 -0.50 -9.68
N VAL A 17 29.76 -0.42 -9.84
CA VAL A 17 28.94 0.69 -9.31
C VAL A 17 29.08 0.81 -7.79
N VAL A 18 29.01 -0.30 -7.07
CA VAL A 18 29.19 -0.32 -5.60
C VAL A 18 30.57 0.24 -5.22
N ALA A 19 31.62 -0.18 -5.93
CA ALA A 19 32.99 0.29 -5.67
C ALA A 19 33.17 1.77 -6.00
N GLU A 20 32.65 2.25 -7.12
CA GLU A 20 32.70 3.66 -7.53
C GLU A 20 32.02 4.60 -6.53
N HIS A 21 30.89 4.16 -5.93
CA HIS A 21 30.17 4.88 -4.90
C HIS A 21 30.73 4.68 -3.49
N GLN A 22 31.78 3.88 -3.34
CA GLN A 22 32.38 3.51 -2.04
C GLN A 22 31.35 2.93 -1.04
N TRP A 23 30.33 2.27 -1.57
CA TRP A 23 29.36 1.56 -0.72
C TRP A 23 29.99 0.31 -0.13
N ARG A 24 29.63 0.00 1.11
CA ARG A 24 30.12 -1.21 1.77
C ARG A 24 29.16 -2.37 1.49
N GLU A 25 29.72 -3.47 1.06
CA GLU A 25 28.97 -4.72 0.93
C GLU A 25 28.64 -5.29 2.31
N ASN A 26 27.50 -5.97 2.41
CA ASN A 26 27.11 -6.66 3.62
C ASN A 26 28.06 -7.81 3.92
N THR A 27 28.46 -7.95 5.18
CA THR A 27 29.28 -9.09 5.65
C THR A 27 28.41 -10.31 5.99
N GLN A 28 27.11 -10.11 6.17
CA GLN A 28 26.12 -11.15 6.44
C GLN A 28 25.00 -11.07 5.39
N PRO A 29 24.35 -12.20 5.04
CA PRO A 29 23.21 -12.19 4.13
C PRO A 29 22.10 -11.27 4.65
N ALA A 30 21.52 -10.46 3.76
CA ALA A 30 20.38 -9.61 4.10
C ALA A 30 19.14 -10.48 4.39
N GLY A 31 18.32 -10.02 5.33
CA GLY A 31 17.03 -10.64 5.61
C GLY A 31 16.05 -10.48 4.42
N TYR A 32 15.02 -11.31 4.41
CA TYR A 32 14.01 -11.35 3.35
C TYR A 32 13.41 -9.97 3.06
N GLU A 33 13.01 -9.26 4.10
CA GLU A 33 12.39 -7.94 3.99
C GLU A 33 13.31 -6.91 3.34
N ALA A 34 14.54 -6.76 3.86
CA ALA A 34 15.50 -5.79 3.34
C ALA A 34 15.83 -6.04 1.87
N LEU A 35 16.07 -7.32 1.50
CA LEU A 35 16.33 -7.71 0.12
C LEU A 35 15.14 -7.37 -0.79
N HIS A 36 13.93 -7.77 -0.40
CA HIS A 36 12.77 -7.59 -1.27
C HIS A 36 12.27 -6.14 -1.33
N LYS A 37 12.45 -5.34 -0.27
CA LYS A 37 12.21 -3.88 -0.35
C LYS A 37 13.17 -3.20 -1.33
N SER A 38 14.44 -3.58 -1.34
CA SER A 38 15.41 -3.05 -2.29
C SER A 38 15.05 -3.38 -3.74
N LEU A 39 14.64 -4.63 -4.00
CA LEU A 39 14.16 -5.04 -5.33
C LEU A 39 12.85 -4.35 -5.71
N LEU A 40 11.93 -4.21 -4.75
CA LEU A 40 10.63 -3.59 -4.95
C LEU A 40 10.74 -2.14 -5.42
N ALA A 41 11.77 -1.41 -5.00
CA ALA A 41 12.02 -0.03 -5.44
C ALA A 41 12.10 0.10 -6.97
N GLY A 42 12.65 -0.89 -7.66
CA GLY A 42 12.70 -0.96 -9.12
C GLY A 42 11.51 -1.67 -9.79
N LEU A 43 10.64 -2.32 -9.00
CA LEU A 43 9.62 -3.23 -9.51
C LEU A 43 8.19 -2.84 -9.08
N LEU A 44 7.95 -1.61 -8.65
CA LEU A 44 6.63 -1.14 -8.19
C LEU A 44 5.54 -1.29 -9.25
N GLY A 45 5.89 -1.30 -10.53
CA GLY A 45 4.96 -1.57 -11.64
C GLY A 45 4.59 -3.04 -11.82
N ASN A 46 5.31 -3.95 -11.20
CA ASN A 46 5.14 -5.41 -11.31
C ASN A 46 4.48 -6.03 -10.06
N VAL A 47 3.87 -5.19 -9.23
CA VAL A 47 3.14 -5.63 -8.04
C VAL A 47 1.78 -6.19 -8.44
N GLY A 48 1.33 -7.23 -7.75
CA GLY A 48 0.01 -7.81 -7.92
C GLY A 48 -0.68 -8.11 -6.60
N GLN A 49 -1.98 -7.85 -6.58
CA GLN A 49 -2.88 -8.21 -5.50
C GLN A 49 -3.73 -9.39 -5.92
N LYS A 50 -3.79 -10.44 -5.12
CA LYS A 50 -4.60 -11.63 -5.40
C LYS A 50 -6.08 -11.26 -5.52
N ILE A 51 -6.73 -11.70 -6.59
CA ILE A 51 -8.16 -11.55 -6.78
C ILE A 51 -8.85 -12.65 -5.96
N GLU A 52 -9.69 -12.25 -5.00
CA GLU A 52 -10.51 -13.17 -4.24
C GLU A 52 -11.75 -13.53 -5.08
N SER A 53 -12.18 -14.80 -5.03
CA SER A 53 -13.24 -15.34 -5.90
C SER A 53 -14.62 -14.71 -5.67
N ASP A 54 -14.82 -14.03 -4.54
CA ASP A 54 -16.09 -13.40 -4.19
C ASP A 54 -16.30 -12.03 -4.89
N ASP A 55 -15.22 -11.37 -5.32
CA ASP A 55 -15.29 -10.06 -6.01
C ASP A 55 -15.49 -10.18 -7.53
N ALA A 56 -15.27 -11.37 -8.08
CA ALA A 56 -15.48 -11.65 -9.50
C ALA A 56 -16.75 -12.46 -9.68
N GLY A 57 -17.88 -11.85 -9.92
CA GLY A 57 -19.15 -12.52 -10.21
C GLY A 57 -19.05 -13.61 -11.30
N GLY A 58 -18.41 -14.71 -11.00
CA GLY A 58 -18.25 -15.89 -11.84
C GLY A 58 -16.83 -16.09 -12.39
N GLN A 59 -16.20 -17.19 -11.98
CA GLN A 59 -14.97 -17.77 -12.56
C GLN A 59 -13.66 -16.97 -12.46
N GLY A 60 -13.34 -16.43 -11.30
CA GLY A 60 -11.95 -16.04 -11.00
C GLY A 60 -11.05 -17.28 -11.08
N SER A 61 -10.16 -17.33 -12.06
CA SER A 61 -9.20 -18.42 -12.22
C SER A 61 -8.31 -18.49 -10.99
N ALA A 62 -8.28 -19.61 -10.29
CA ALA A 62 -7.44 -19.80 -9.10
C ALA A 62 -6.00 -19.37 -9.38
N GLY A 63 -5.49 -18.37 -8.64
CA GLY A 63 -4.13 -17.86 -8.81
C GLY A 63 -3.96 -16.64 -9.72
N GLU A 64 -5.04 -15.93 -10.03
CA GLU A 64 -5.03 -14.66 -10.76
C GLU A 64 -4.72 -13.50 -9.81
N TYR A 65 -3.92 -12.55 -10.28
CA TYR A 65 -3.53 -11.32 -9.60
C TYR A 65 -3.92 -10.10 -10.42
N LEU A 66 -4.48 -9.11 -9.75
CA LEU A 66 -4.66 -7.78 -10.30
C LEU A 66 -3.34 -7.02 -10.13
N GLY A 67 -2.73 -6.63 -11.20
CA GLY A 67 -1.51 -5.85 -11.25
C GLY A 67 -1.76 -4.37 -11.48
N ALA A 68 -0.65 -3.62 -11.61
CA ALA A 68 -0.67 -2.20 -11.92
C ALA A 68 -1.53 -1.90 -13.16
N ARG A 69 -2.28 -0.78 -13.10
CA ARG A 69 -3.13 -0.28 -14.20
C ARG A 69 -4.22 -1.26 -14.66
N GLY A 70 -4.66 -2.15 -13.76
CA GLY A 70 -5.72 -3.12 -14.05
C GLY A 70 -5.27 -4.34 -14.86
N ILE A 71 -3.98 -4.51 -15.10
CA ILE A 71 -3.44 -5.68 -15.80
C ILE A 71 -3.62 -6.92 -14.91
N LYS A 72 -4.22 -7.97 -15.46
CA LYS A 72 -4.35 -9.25 -14.75
C LYS A 72 -3.27 -10.21 -15.21
N PHE A 73 -2.64 -10.90 -14.26
CA PHE A 73 -1.63 -11.89 -14.56
C PHE A 73 -1.70 -13.10 -13.62
N HIS A 74 -1.14 -14.20 -14.05
CA HIS A 74 -1.06 -15.43 -13.27
C HIS A 74 0.37 -15.70 -12.78
N ARG A 75 0.51 -16.47 -11.73
CA ARG A 75 1.81 -17.01 -11.38
C ARG A 75 2.28 -17.98 -12.45
N HIS A 76 3.56 -17.86 -12.83
CA HIS A 76 4.14 -18.85 -13.73
C HIS A 76 4.14 -20.23 -13.06
N PRO A 77 3.78 -21.34 -13.74
CA PRO A 77 3.73 -22.69 -13.17
C PRO A 77 5.05 -23.15 -12.53
N GLY A 78 6.18 -22.68 -13.06
CA GLY A 78 7.51 -22.95 -12.51
C GLY A 78 7.98 -21.97 -11.43
N ALA A 79 7.10 -21.13 -10.87
CA ALA A 79 7.49 -20.21 -9.81
C ALA A 79 7.67 -20.94 -8.48
N HIS A 80 8.76 -20.62 -7.76
CA HIS A 80 9.13 -21.27 -6.51
C HIS A 80 8.20 -21.00 -5.32
N LEU A 81 7.34 -19.99 -5.37
CA LEU A 81 6.30 -19.73 -4.36
C LEU A 81 5.19 -20.79 -4.45
N SER A 82 5.51 -21.96 -3.88
CA SER A 82 4.86 -23.19 -4.24
C SER A 82 3.47 -23.40 -3.62
N LYS A 83 3.24 -23.22 -2.35
CA LYS A 83 1.99 -23.76 -1.76
C LYS A 83 1.03 -22.73 -1.17
N LYS A 84 1.51 -21.56 -0.77
CA LYS A 84 0.67 -20.47 -0.24
C LYS A 84 1.20 -19.11 -0.74
N PRO A 85 0.87 -18.70 -1.96
CA PRO A 85 1.21 -17.38 -2.42
C PRO A 85 0.49 -16.35 -1.55
N GLY A 86 1.20 -15.31 -1.16
CA GLY A 86 0.63 -14.20 -0.41
C GLY A 86 -0.49 -13.49 -1.17
N ARG A 87 -1.24 -12.67 -0.47
CA ARG A 87 -2.24 -11.78 -1.06
C ARG A 87 -1.57 -10.73 -1.96
N TRP A 88 -0.36 -10.31 -1.62
CA TRP A 88 0.44 -9.36 -2.37
C TRP A 88 1.75 -10.01 -2.82
N ILE A 89 2.07 -9.84 -4.08
CA ILE A 89 3.31 -10.34 -4.68
C ILE A 89 3.96 -9.25 -5.53
N VAL A 90 5.26 -9.38 -5.75
CA VAL A 90 5.99 -8.68 -6.80
C VAL A 90 6.56 -9.70 -7.77
N ALA A 91 6.54 -9.40 -9.06
CA ALA A 91 7.16 -10.22 -10.10
C ALA A 91 8.42 -9.54 -10.63
N ALA A 92 9.49 -10.30 -10.82
CA ALA A 92 10.70 -9.78 -11.47
C ALA A 92 10.44 -9.42 -12.93
N GLU A 93 9.61 -10.22 -13.61
CA GLU A 93 9.20 -9.96 -14.98
C GLU A 93 7.76 -10.43 -15.24
N LEU A 94 7.07 -9.75 -16.16
CA LEU A 94 5.80 -10.18 -16.70
C LEU A 94 6.04 -10.70 -18.13
N VAL A 95 5.67 -11.96 -18.39
CA VAL A 95 5.90 -12.62 -19.67
C VAL A 95 4.57 -13.07 -20.27
N GLU A 96 4.30 -12.61 -21.46
CA GLU A 96 3.13 -13.01 -22.23
C GLU A 96 3.44 -14.30 -23.04
N THR A 97 2.57 -15.29 -22.88
CA THR A 97 2.57 -16.52 -23.66
C THR A 97 1.14 -16.79 -24.11
N THR A 98 0.48 -17.85 -23.63
CA THR A 98 -0.98 -18.05 -23.78
C THR A 98 -1.77 -17.12 -22.86
N ARG A 99 -1.15 -16.71 -21.77
CA ARG A 99 -1.63 -15.74 -20.77
C ARG A 99 -0.43 -14.94 -20.28
N LEU A 100 -0.71 -13.85 -19.57
CA LEU A 100 0.34 -13.08 -18.91
C LEU A 100 0.74 -13.78 -17.60
N PHE A 101 2.02 -14.06 -17.43
CA PHE A 101 2.59 -14.72 -16.26
C PHE A 101 3.64 -13.85 -15.56
N GLY A 102 3.58 -13.81 -14.24
CA GLY A 102 4.66 -13.30 -13.40
C GLY A 102 5.70 -14.37 -13.13
N ARG A 103 6.96 -14.07 -13.45
CA ARG A 103 8.13 -14.90 -13.14
C ARG A 103 8.97 -14.25 -12.05
N GLY A 104 9.73 -15.09 -11.29
CA GLY A 104 10.57 -14.59 -10.20
C GLY A 104 9.74 -13.85 -9.15
N ILE A 105 8.65 -14.48 -8.69
CA ILE A 105 7.70 -13.86 -7.76
C ILE A 105 8.17 -13.97 -6.31
N ALA A 106 7.89 -12.92 -5.55
CA ALA A 106 8.10 -12.86 -4.11
C ALA A 106 6.86 -12.32 -3.40
N ASN A 107 6.59 -12.80 -2.18
CA ASN A 107 5.56 -12.22 -1.33
C ASN A 107 6.03 -10.87 -0.80
N ILE A 108 5.14 -9.90 -0.76
CA ILE A 108 5.38 -8.58 -0.19
C ILE A 108 4.25 -8.20 0.76
N GLU A 109 4.52 -7.20 1.60
CA GLU A 109 3.53 -6.67 2.54
C GLU A 109 3.11 -5.25 2.11
N PRO A 110 1.81 -4.88 2.24
CA PRO A 110 1.32 -3.55 1.88
C PRO A 110 2.11 -2.38 2.50
N PRO A 111 2.57 -2.45 3.76
CA PRO A 111 3.40 -1.39 4.33
C PRO A 111 4.70 -1.11 3.56
N TRP A 112 5.27 -2.12 2.90
CA TRP A 112 6.48 -1.92 2.09
C TRP A 112 6.20 -1.05 0.86
N LEU A 113 4.99 -1.14 0.29
CA LEU A 113 4.57 -0.28 -0.82
C LEU A 113 4.47 1.18 -0.38
N GLU A 114 4.06 1.43 0.85
CA GLU A 114 4.04 2.79 1.40
C GLU A 114 5.44 3.32 1.66
N GLU A 115 6.32 2.49 2.22
CA GLU A 115 7.69 2.87 2.55
C GLU A 115 8.53 3.16 1.30
N VAL A 116 8.46 2.25 0.33
CA VAL A 116 9.30 2.32 -0.88
C VAL A 116 8.66 3.18 -1.97
N GLY A 117 7.34 3.09 -2.13
CA GLY A 117 6.56 3.71 -3.19
C GLY A 117 5.68 4.88 -2.74
N GLY A 118 5.94 5.47 -1.56
CA GLY A 118 5.08 6.51 -0.97
C GLY A 118 4.81 7.70 -1.87
N HIS A 119 5.78 8.07 -2.71
CA HIS A 119 5.67 9.14 -3.71
C HIS A 119 4.70 8.83 -4.86
N LEU A 120 4.34 7.56 -5.07
CA LEU A 120 3.39 7.09 -6.07
C LEU A 120 1.98 6.86 -5.51
N LEU A 121 1.83 6.95 -4.19
CA LEU A 121 0.53 6.76 -3.55
C LEU A 121 -0.38 7.95 -3.81
N LYS A 122 -1.55 7.68 -4.34
CA LYS A 122 -2.67 8.63 -4.41
C LYS A 122 -3.52 8.47 -3.16
N LYS A 123 -3.42 9.44 -2.27
CA LYS A 123 -4.17 9.47 -1.00
C LYS A 123 -5.44 10.28 -1.16
N GLN A 124 -6.52 9.79 -0.59
CA GLN A 124 -7.83 10.44 -0.54
C GLN A 124 -8.37 10.37 0.88
N LEU A 125 -8.98 11.45 1.34
CA LEU A 125 -9.70 11.51 2.60
C LEU A 125 -11.19 11.42 2.29
N LEU A 126 -11.85 10.47 2.93
CA LEU A 126 -13.25 10.14 2.72
C LEU A 126 -14.02 10.31 4.02
N GLU A 127 -15.31 10.65 3.91
CA GLU A 127 -16.26 10.65 5.01
C GLU A 127 -15.79 11.45 6.24
N PRO A 128 -15.44 12.75 6.10
CA PRO A 128 -15.09 13.55 7.25
C PRO A 128 -16.29 13.67 8.19
N HIS A 129 -16.11 13.32 9.47
CA HIS A 129 -17.13 13.31 10.50
C HIS A 129 -16.54 13.67 11.86
N TRP A 130 -17.39 14.15 12.77
CA TRP A 130 -16.99 14.36 14.14
C TRP A 130 -16.86 13.03 14.89
N GLU A 131 -15.77 12.88 15.60
CA GLU A 131 -15.59 11.71 16.47
C GLU A 131 -15.46 12.13 17.93
N LYS A 132 -16.50 11.88 18.71
CA LYS A 132 -16.59 12.26 20.11
C LYS A 132 -15.42 11.75 20.97
N LYS A 133 -14.97 10.52 20.74
CA LYS A 133 -13.83 9.92 21.48
C LYS A 133 -12.50 10.57 21.16
N ALA A 134 -12.28 10.94 19.91
CA ALA A 134 -11.07 11.63 19.48
C ALA A 134 -11.12 13.14 19.78
N GLN A 135 -12.31 13.68 20.04
CA GLN A 135 -12.56 15.12 20.16
C GLN A 135 -12.03 15.89 18.93
N ASP A 136 -12.19 15.30 17.75
CA ASP A 136 -11.65 15.82 16.51
C ASP A 136 -12.55 15.44 15.32
N VAL A 137 -12.44 16.20 14.24
CA VAL A 137 -13.02 15.81 12.96
C VAL A 137 -12.05 14.87 12.26
N ILE A 138 -12.49 13.64 12.11
CA ILE A 138 -11.71 12.55 11.53
C ILE A 138 -12.20 12.29 10.10
N ALA A 139 -11.27 12.01 9.20
CA ALA A 139 -11.57 11.44 7.89
C ALA A 139 -10.86 10.10 7.71
N LEU A 140 -11.40 9.26 6.85
CA LEU A 140 -10.85 7.95 6.53
C LEU A 140 -9.91 8.05 5.33
N GLU A 141 -8.62 7.87 5.57
CA GLU A 141 -7.62 7.88 4.51
C GLU A 141 -7.62 6.55 3.76
N ARG A 142 -7.69 6.66 2.45
CA ARG A 142 -7.52 5.59 1.49
C ARG A 142 -6.33 5.91 0.59
N ALA A 143 -5.49 4.91 0.30
CA ALA A 143 -4.37 5.08 -0.61
C ALA A 143 -4.37 4.03 -1.72
N THR A 144 -4.13 4.48 -2.94
CA THR A 144 -4.00 3.61 -4.12
C THR A 144 -2.67 3.84 -4.81
N MET A 145 -2.11 2.78 -5.39
CA MET A 145 -0.91 2.85 -6.23
C MET A 145 -1.19 2.12 -7.55
N TYR A 146 -1.05 2.82 -8.66
CA TYR A 146 -1.38 2.31 -9.99
C TYR A 146 -2.77 1.64 -10.11
N GLY A 147 -3.75 2.12 -9.32
CA GLY A 147 -5.09 1.55 -9.27
C GLY A 147 -5.30 0.43 -8.25
N LEU A 148 -4.23 -0.10 -7.64
CA LEU A 148 -4.31 -1.09 -6.57
C LEU A 148 -4.61 -0.40 -5.24
N LEU A 149 -5.57 -0.91 -4.49
CA LEU A 149 -5.90 -0.42 -3.16
C LEU A 149 -4.88 -0.93 -2.14
N VAL A 150 -3.95 -0.06 -1.72
CA VAL A 150 -2.89 -0.42 -0.77
C VAL A 150 -3.43 -0.49 0.66
N TYR A 151 -4.19 0.52 1.07
CA TYR A 151 -4.93 0.53 2.33
C TYR A 151 -6.15 1.44 2.26
N SER A 152 -7.10 1.23 3.19
CA SER A 152 -8.27 2.08 3.38
C SER A 152 -8.67 2.13 4.86
N GLY A 153 -9.47 3.13 5.22
CA GLY A 153 -10.01 3.26 6.57
C GLY A 153 -9.00 3.73 7.63
N ARG A 154 -7.85 4.26 7.23
CA ARG A 154 -6.88 4.82 8.17
C ARG A 154 -7.38 6.17 8.66
N ARG A 155 -7.60 6.30 9.96
CA ARG A 155 -8.09 7.52 10.59
C ARG A 155 -7.04 8.63 10.53
N ARG A 156 -7.49 9.83 10.09
CA ARG A 156 -6.67 11.05 10.01
C ARG A 156 -7.44 12.25 10.52
N SER A 157 -6.77 13.14 11.26
CA SER A 157 -7.33 14.44 11.59
C SER A 157 -7.58 15.24 10.31
N PHE A 158 -8.81 15.70 10.13
CA PHE A 158 -9.23 16.44 8.94
C PHE A 158 -8.98 17.95 9.09
N GLY A 159 -8.86 18.44 10.31
CA GLY A 159 -8.68 19.86 10.59
C GLY A 159 -7.46 20.51 9.97
N HIS A 160 -6.39 19.74 9.73
CA HIS A 160 -5.18 20.22 9.07
C HIS A 160 -5.28 20.26 7.53
N VAL A 161 -6.26 19.54 6.96
CA VAL A 161 -6.43 19.43 5.50
C VAL A 161 -7.42 20.45 4.98
N ASP A 162 -8.59 20.53 5.62
CA ASP A 162 -9.60 21.55 5.35
C ASP A 162 -10.17 22.09 6.67
N PRO A 163 -9.53 23.14 7.23
CA PRO A 163 -9.98 23.75 8.50
C PRO A 163 -11.39 24.31 8.45
N ARG A 164 -11.83 24.79 7.27
CA ARG A 164 -13.15 25.36 7.10
C ARG A 164 -14.24 24.30 7.16
N ALA A 165 -14.11 23.26 6.37
CA ALA A 165 -15.04 22.14 6.39
C ALA A 165 -15.03 21.42 7.76
N ALA A 166 -13.86 21.23 8.36
CA ALA A 166 -13.75 20.65 9.70
C ALA A 166 -14.50 21.48 10.76
N ARG A 167 -14.38 22.81 10.70
CA ARG A 167 -15.13 23.72 11.58
C ARG A 167 -16.64 23.59 11.40
N GLU A 168 -17.12 23.52 10.17
CA GLU A 168 -18.56 23.36 9.88
C GLU A 168 -19.09 22.04 10.43
N ILE A 169 -18.35 20.95 10.25
CA ILE A 169 -18.69 19.62 10.79
C ILE A 169 -18.71 19.67 12.32
N PHE A 170 -17.67 20.24 12.94
CA PHE A 170 -17.60 20.41 14.40
C PHE A 170 -18.80 21.18 14.95
N ILE A 171 -19.15 22.32 14.35
CA ILE A 171 -20.29 23.12 14.80
C ILE A 171 -21.58 22.32 14.70
N ARG A 172 -21.83 21.69 13.56
CA ARG A 172 -23.06 20.94 13.31
C ARG A 172 -23.18 19.71 14.20
N GLU A 173 -22.13 18.88 14.23
CA GLU A 173 -22.22 17.57 14.87
C GLU A 173 -21.90 17.64 16.37
N ALA A 174 -20.84 18.34 16.76
CA ALA A 174 -20.51 18.47 18.17
C ALA A 174 -21.43 19.46 18.89
N LEU A 175 -21.55 20.70 18.38
CA LEU A 175 -22.24 21.75 19.14
C LEU A 175 -23.76 21.73 18.97
N VAL A 176 -24.27 21.60 17.74
CA VAL A 176 -25.72 21.64 17.48
C VAL A 176 -26.38 20.30 17.82
N ASN A 177 -25.77 19.17 17.40
CA ASN A 177 -26.35 17.86 17.70
C ASN A 177 -26.02 17.35 19.12
N GLY A 178 -25.23 18.10 19.89
CA GLY A 178 -24.92 17.75 21.26
C GLY A 178 -23.96 16.57 21.43
N GLU A 179 -23.18 16.22 20.41
CA GLU A 179 -22.24 15.09 20.46
C GLU A 179 -20.89 15.47 21.06
N TRP A 180 -20.87 16.27 22.11
CA TRP A 180 -19.65 16.59 22.87
C TRP A 180 -19.39 15.63 24.01
N PRO A 181 -18.14 15.53 24.52
CA PRO A 181 -17.80 14.81 25.75
C PRO A 181 -18.50 15.45 26.96
N GLU A 182 -18.96 14.62 27.90
CA GLU A 182 -19.69 15.09 29.09
C GLU A 182 -18.90 16.08 29.96
N ASP A 183 -17.58 15.98 29.98
CA ASP A 183 -16.71 16.88 30.74
C ASP A 183 -16.64 18.28 30.14
N TRP A 184 -16.97 18.47 28.85
CA TRP A 184 -17.03 19.79 28.23
C TRP A 184 -18.18 20.64 28.82
N ALA A 185 -19.32 20.04 29.10
CA ALA A 185 -20.45 20.76 29.70
C ALA A 185 -20.07 21.36 31.06
N ARG A 186 -19.16 20.76 31.81
CA ARG A 186 -18.68 21.30 33.08
C ARG A 186 -17.72 22.47 32.91
N ARG A 187 -16.97 22.52 31.83
CA ARG A 187 -15.95 23.54 31.54
C ARG A 187 -16.47 24.70 30.72
N LEU A 188 -17.52 24.47 29.96
CA LEU A 188 -18.06 25.38 28.97
C LEU A 188 -19.57 25.62 29.25
N PRO A 189 -19.91 26.58 30.15
CA PRO A 189 -21.30 26.79 30.58
C PRO A 189 -22.30 27.08 29.45
N PHE A 190 -21.82 27.64 28.32
CA PHE A 190 -22.69 27.92 27.18
C PHE A 190 -23.26 26.65 26.54
N LEU A 191 -22.57 25.49 26.66
CA LEU A 191 -23.09 24.22 26.16
C LEU A 191 -24.35 23.77 26.95
N GLN A 192 -24.41 24.09 28.26
CA GLN A 192 -25.57 23.77 29.09
C GLN A 192 -26.78 24.67 28.77
N ALA A 193 -26.53 25.90 28.31
CA ALA A 193 -27.57 26.82 27.94
C ALA A 193 -28.22 26.51 26.58
N ASN A 194 -27.55 25.75 25.72
CA ASN A 194 -27.98 25.37 24.38
C ASN A 194 -28.49 23.92 24.29
N ALA A 195 -28.46 23.18 25.36
CA ALA A 195 -29.00 21.82 25.49
C ALA A 195 -30.47 21.85 25.91
#